data_88846485ebdd798ec052f4312cd583bc
#
_entry.id   88846485ebdd798ec052f4312cd583bc
#
_cell.length_a   1.000
_cell.length_b   1.000
_cell.length_c   1.000
_cell.angle_alpha   90.00
_cell.angle_beta   90.00
_cell.angle_gamma   90.00
#
_symmetry.space_group_name_H-M   'P 1'
#
loop_
_entity.id
_entity.type
_entity.pdbx_description
1 polymer ?
#
loop_
_entity_poly.entity_id
_entity_poly.type
_entity_poly.pdbx_seq_one_letter_code
_entity_poly.pdbx_strand_id
1 'polypeptide(L)'
;MAKDLAIVLNNGSLASAVTAAIAAQKYRPILVYIDVTAHEVPLRRKVAYDLQVGHFKPFREHTLAMPFASLPHDKSMAGSIGSTDPRQATPLTPTLRDLVPLLGAAVTLAVAYQASAIYTGLRVGTGVDELSQGMEFTQIWNEMLQLTLGRPDTELLMPLLELEPWQVVDLGFQVNAPLERTWSCIDEHGDACGSCRGCRTRESAFMQAAKLDPLKPVRKM
;
A
#
# COMPACT_ATOMS: atom_id res chain seq x y z
N MET A 1 16.36 8.05 -22.91
CA MET A 1 16.52 6.67 -22.44
C MET A 1 15.17 6.16 -21.99
N ALA A 2 14.85 4.87 -22.23
CA ALA A 2 13.65 4.27 -21.64
C ALA A 2 13.83 4.21 -20.12
N LYS A 3 12.77 4.56 -19.35
CA LYS A 3 12.81 4.40 -17.90
C LYS A 3 12.87 2.91 -17.54
N ASP A 4 13.64 2.57 -16.51
CA ASP A 4 13.67 1.23 -15.92
C ASP A 4 12.30 0.84 -15.35
N LEU A 5 12.09 -0.44 -15.13
CA LEU A 5 10.84 -0.98 -14.60
C LEU A 5 10.88 -1.04 -13.07
N ALA A 6 9.74 -0.81 -12.44
CA ALA A 6 9.54 -1.07 -11.03
C ALA A 6 8.24 -1.83 -10.77
N ILE A 7 8.30 -2.82 -9.88
CA ILE A 7 7.11 -3.50 -9.36
C ILE A 7 6.51 -2.63 -8.25
N VAL A 8 5.21 -2.38 -8.30
CA VAL A 8 4.49 -1.61 -7.30
C VAL A 8 3.33 -2.44 -6.76
N LEU A 9 3.42 -2.85 -5.50
CA LEU A 9 2.30 -3.49 -4.81
C LEU A 9 1.22 -2.44 -4.55
N ASN A 10 0.04 -2.67 -5.12
CA ASN A 10 -1.05 -1.72 -5.07
C ASN A 10 -2.38 -2.42 -4.75
N ASN A 11 -2.96 -2.10 -3.62
CA ASN A 11 -4.22 -2.66 -3.15
C ASN A 11 -5.41 -1.68 -3.26
N GLY A 12 -5.30 -0.65 -4.08
CA GLY A 12 -6.36 0.37 -4.26
C GLY A 12 -6.46 1.39 -3.13
N SER A 13 -5.59 1.34 -2.12
CA SER A 13 -5.60 2.30 -1.01
C SER A 13 -4.97 3.64 -1.38
N LEU A 14 -5.17 4.65 -0.53
CA LEU A 14 -4.53 5.96 -0.65
C LEU A 14 -3.00 5.84 -0.63
N ALA A 15 -2.45 5.08 0.32
CA ALA A 15 -1.01 4.89 0.43
C ALA A 15 -0.42 4.24 -0.84
N SER A 16 -1.06 3.21 -1.39
CA SER A 16 -0.58 2.56 -2.61
C SER A 16 -0.67 3.45 -3.85
N ALA A 17 -1.69 4.32 -3.94
CA ALA A 17 -1.78 5.30 -5.02
C ALA A 17 -0.65 6.33 -4.97
N VAL A 18 -0.32 6.84 -3.77
CA VAL A 18 0.80 7.77 -3.58
C VAL A 18 2.13 7.10 -3.90
N THR A 19 2.32 5.87 -3.43
CA THR A 19 3.52 5.07 -3.74
C THR A 19 3.68 4.83 -5.25
N ALA A 20 2.59 4.51 -5.94
CA ALA A 20 2.62 4.34 -7.39
C ALA A 20 2.97 5.64 -8.13
N ALA A 21 2.47 6.78 -7.64
CA ALA A 21 2.80 8.10 -8.19
C ALA A 21 4.28 8.43 -8.01
N ILE A 22 4.85 8.14 -6.84
CA ILE A 22 6.29 8.30 -6.56
C ILE A 22 7.12 7.42 -7.51
N ALA A 23 6.77 6.13 -7.61
CA ALA A 23 7.48 5.21 -8.50
C ALA A 23 7.43 5.66 -9.97
N ALA A 24 6.28 6.17 -10.43
CA ALA A 24 6.09 6.62 -11.81
C ALA A 24 6.95 7.85 -12.20
N GLN A 25 7.47 8.60 -11.23
CA GLN A 25 8.39 9.71 -11.53
C GLN A 25 9.72 9.20 -12.10
N LYS A 26 10.23 8.10 -11.54
CA LYS A 26 11.54 7.55 -11.88
C LYS A 26 11.46 6.35 -12.83
N TYR A 27 10.45 5.49 -12.65
CA TYR A 27 10.31 4.21 -13.34
C TYR A 27 9.07 4.17 -14.23
N ARG A 28 9.00 3.13 -15.08
CA ARG A 28 7.74 2.68 -15.69
C ARG A 28 7.13 1.62 -14.75
N PRO A 29 6.01 1.90 -14.07
CA PRO A 29 5.49 0.98 -13.07
C PRO A 29 4.87 -0.27 -13.71
N ILE A 30 5.01 -1.40 -13.02
CA ILE A 30 4.21 -2.60 -13.16
C ILE A 30 3.35 -2.66 -11.91
N LEU A 31 2.04 -2.45 -12.06
CA LEU A 31 1.13 -2.44 -10.93
C LEU A 31 0.68 -3.87 -10.61
N VAL A 32 0.76 -4.24 -9.34
CA VAL A 32 0.40 -5.59 -8.89
C VAL A 32 -0.64 -5.51 -7.79
N TYR A 33 -1.84 -6.01 -8.08
CA TYR A 33 -2.88 -6.25 -7.10
C TYR A 33 -2.80 -7.71 -6.65
N ILE A 34 -2.77 -7.93 -5.34
CA ILE A 34 -2.80 -9.28 -4.78
C ILE A 34 -4.17 -9.48 -4.13
N ASP A 35 -4.93 -10.40 -4.71
CA ASP A 35 -6.22 -10.80 -4.16
C ASP A 35 -6.01 -11.92 -3.13
N VAL A 36 -6.18 -11.54 -1.87
CA VAL A 36 -6.08 -12.45 -0.73
C VAL A 36 -7.43 -13.02 -0.32
N THR A 37 -8.54 -12.61 -0.96
CA THR A 37 -9.89 -12.87 -0.46
C THR A 37 -10.68 -13.90 -1.25
N ALA A 38 -10.32 -14.20 -2.49
CA ALA A 38 -11.02 -15.13 -3.38
C ALA A 38 -12.54 -14.88 -3.48
N HIS A 39 -12.98 -13.63 -3.43
CA HIS A 39 -14.40 -13.27 -3.59
C HIS A 39 -14.81 -13.30 -5.07
N GLU A 40 -16.03 -13.75 -5.34
CA GLU A 40 -16.61 -13.78 -6.70
C GLU A 40 -16.93 -12.37 -7.23
N VAL A 41 -17.22 -11.43 -6.33
CA VAL A 41 -17.56 -10.04 -6.68
C VAL A 41 -16.33 -9.13 -6.45
N PRO A 42 -15.98 -8.28 -7.41
CA PRO A 42 -14.89 -7.33 -7.22
C PRO A 42 -15.13 -6.42 -6.01
N LEU A 43 -14.19 -6.42 -5.10
CA LEU A 43 -14.23 -5.55 -3.93
C LEU A 43 -13.96 -4.09 -4.31
N ARG A 44 -14.42 -3.14 -3.51
CA ARG A 44 -14.19 -1.70 -3.73
C ARG A 44 -12.72 -1.34 -3.89
N ARG A 45 -11.83 -2.01 -3.18
CA ARG A 45 -10.38 -1.84 -3.36
C ARG A 45 -9.90 -2.29 -4.73
N LYS A 46 -10.44 -3.40 -5.24
CA LYS A 46 -10.12 -3.87 -6.59
C LYS A 46 -10.60 -2.86 -7.64
N VAL A 47 -11.81 -2.33 -7.48
CA VAL A 47 -12.35 -1.27 -8.34
C VAL A 47 -11.46 -0.02 -8.28
N ALA A 48 -11.04 0.40 -7.09
CA ALA A 48 -10.11 1.53 -6.93
C ALA A 48 -8.77 1.27 -7.61
N TYR A 49 -8.23 0.04 -7.49
CA TYR A 49 -7.03 -0.37 -8.21
C TYR A 49 -7.20 -0.24 -9.73
N ASP A 50 -8.30 -0.76 -10.29
CA ASP A 50 -8.56 -0.69 -11.73
C ASP A 50 -8.65 0.77 -12.24
N LEU A 51 -9.24 1.65 -11.44
CA LEU A 51 -9.27 3.09 -11.74
C LEU A 51 -7.87 3.72 -11.70
N GLN A 52 -7.01 3.25 -10.79
CA GLN A 52 -5.61 3.69 -10.71
C GLN A 52 -4.79 3.17 -11.89
N VAL A 53 -5.01 1.92 -12.32
CA VAL A 53 -4.42 1.37 -13.55
C VAL A 53 -4.77 2.26 -14.74
N GLY A 54 -6.03 2.64 -14.90
CA GLY A 54 -6.48 3.56 -15.96
C GLY A 54 -5.82 4.94 -15.89
N HIS A 55 -5.45 5.41 -14.70
CA HIS A 55 -4.73 6.68 -14.51
C HIS A 55 -3.24 6.57 -14.86
N PHE A 56 -2.54 5.61 -14.25
CA PHE A 56 -1.09 5.49 -14.38
C PHE A 56 -0.64 4.93 -15.72
N LYS A 57 -1.51 4.19 -16.41
CA LYS A 57 -1.19 3.48 -17.67
C LYS A 57 0.14 2.72 -17.55
N PRO A 58 0.23 1.76 -16.62
CA PRO A 58 1.47 1.08 -16.29
C PRO A 58 2.03 0.32 -17.50
N PHE A 59 3.29 -0.07 -17.43
CA PHE A 59 3.89 -0.97 -18.43
C PHE A 59 3.15 -2.30 -18.52
N ARG A 60 2.78 -2.84 -17.35
CA ARG A 60 1.94 -4.03 -17.18
C ARG A 60 1.13 -3.90 -15.90
N GLU A 61 0.06 -4.66 -15.83
CA GLU A 61 -0.73 -4.88 -14.63
C GLU A 61 -0.85 -6.37 -14.35
N HIS A 62 -0.90 -6.72 -13.08
CA HIS A 62 -1.14 -8.08 -12.63
C HIS A 62 -2.16 -8.11 -11.50
N THR A 63 -3.05 -9.08 -11.57
CA THR A 63 -3.89 -9.48 -10.43
C THR A 63 -3.52 -10.92 -10.09
N LEU A 64 -2.98 -11.12 -8.89
CA LEU A 64 -2.54 -12.41 -8.41
C LEU A 64 -3.48 -12.92 -7.33
N ALA A 65 -4.03 -14.11 -7.49
CA ALA A 65 -4.84 -14.75 -6.45
C ALA A 65 -3.90 -15.45 -5.45
N MET A 66 -3.94 -15.01 -4.20
CA MET A 66 -3.15 -15.61 -3.10
C MET A 66 -4.03 -15.81 -1.86
N PRO A 67 -5.08 -16.65 -1.95
CA PRO A 67 -6.05 -16.82 -0.87
C PRO A 67 -5.42 -17.38 0.42
N PHE A 68 -4.30 -18.08 0.32
CA PHE A 68 -3.56 -18.56 1.48
C PHE A 68 -2.92 -17.44 2.32
N ALA A 69 -2.71 -16.25 1.75
CA ALA A 69 -2.14 -15.11 2.48
C ALA A 69 -3.13 -14.50 3.49
N SER A 70 -4.41 -14.84 3.40
CA SER A 70 -5.45 -14.41 4.34
C SER A 70 -5.92 -15.53 5.28
N LEU A 71 -5.21 -16.64 5.36
CA LEU A 71 -5.57 -17.72 6.29
C LEU A 71 -5.68 -17.15 7.70
N PRO A 72 -6.77 -17.46 8.42
CA PRO A 72 -6.97 -16.95 9.75
C PRO A 72 -5.83 -17.45 10.64
N HIS A 73 -5.03 -16.51 11.10
CA HIS A 73 -4.10 -16.79 12.18
C HIS A 73 -4.92 -17.03 13.44
N ASP A 74 -4.48 -17.95 14.29
CA ASP A 74 -5.14 -18.25 15.55
C ASP A 74 -5.45 -16.93 16.28
N LYS A 75 -6.72 -16.68 16.54
CA LYS A 75 -7.20 -15.45 17.17
C LYS A 75 -6.59 -15.22 18.56
N SER A 76 -6.04 -16.27 19.18
CA SER A 76 -5.31 -16.18 20.44
C SER A 76 -3.96 -15.46 20.28
N MET A 77 -3.37 -15.48 19.07
CA MET A 77 -2.13 -14.77 18.73
C MET A 77 -2.40 -13.39 18.11
N ALA A 78 -3.61 -13.16 17.64
CA ALA A 78 -4.07 -11.85 17.22
C ALA A 78 -4.39 -11.03 18.47
N GLY A 79 -3.36 -10.52 19.14
CA GLY A 79 -3.56 -9.47 20.12
C GLY A 79 -4.46 -8.42 19.50
N SER A 80 -5.73 -8.44 19.92
CA SER A 80 -6.80 -7.49 19.65
C SER A 80 -6.60 -6.55 18.42
N ILE A 81 -6.79 -7.09 17.21
CA ILE A 81 -7.10 -6.26 16.03
C ILE A 81 -8.43 -5.49 16.24
N GLY A 82 -8.85 -5.32 17.45
CA GLY A 82 -10.12 -4.73 17.84
C GLY A 82 -10.05 -3.67 18.91
N SER A 83 -8.87 -3.21 19.30
CA SER A 83 -8.83 -2.02 20.16
C SER A 83 -9.31 -0.83 19.34
N THR A 84 -10.49 -0.36 19.66
CA THR A 84 -11.04 0.91 19.17
C THR A 84 -10.33 2.11 19.79
N ASP A 85 -9.37 1.89 20.67
CA ASP A 85 -8.55 2.95 21.26
C ASP A 85 -7.48 3.38 20.24
N PRO A 86 -7.57 4.60 19.70
CA PRO A 86 -6.57 5.14 18.78
C PRO A 86 -5.17 5.30 19.42
N ARG A 87 -5.06 5.14 20.73
CA ARG A 87 -3.80 5.23 21.50
C ARG A 87 -3.06 3.89 21.58
N GLN A 88 -3.73 2.77 21.29
CA GLN A 88 -3.05 1.48 21.21
C GLN A 88 -2.40 1.33 19.84
N ALA A 89 -1.08 1.38 19.81
CA ALA A 89 -0.28 1.07 18.63
C ALA A 89 -0.67 -0.31 18.12
N THR A 90 -0.97 -0.40 16.82
CA THR A 90 -1.20 -1.71 16.18
C THR A 90 0.16 -2.39 16.11
N PRO A 91 0.34 -3.59 16.68
CA PRO A 91 1.62 -4.27 16.60
C PRO A 91 2.09 -4.38 15.14
N LEU A 92 3.31 -3.94 14.85
CA LEU A 92 3.85 -3.96 13.49
C LEU A 92 4.14 -5.39 13.01
N THR A 93 4.54 -6.28 13.92
CA THR A 93 4.91 -7.68 13.61
C THR A 93 3.87 -8.43 12.77
N PRO A 94 2.56 -8.42 13.08
CA PRO A 94 1.56 -9.05 12.21
C PRO A 94 1.52 -8.44 10.80
N THR A 95 1.64 -7.12 10.71
CA THR A 95 1.64 -6.42 9.40
C THR A 95 2.85 -6.82 8.56
N LEU A 96 4.04 -6.89 9.16
CA LEU A 96 5.26 -7.32 8.46
C LEU A 96 5.17 -8.77 8.02
N ARG A 97 4.67 -9.66 8.89
CA ARG A 97 4.44 -11.06 8.56
C ARG A 97 3.51 -11.22 7.35
N ASP A 98 2.40 -10.49 7.33
CA ASP A 98 1.42 -10.56 6.25
C ASP A 98 1.97 -9.98 4.94
N LEU A 99 2.97 -9.11 5.02
CA LEU A 99 3.67 -8.56 3.85
C LEU A 99 4.64 -9.56 3.21
N VAL A 100 5.20 -10.52 3.95
CA VAL A 100 6.21 -11.47 3.47
C VAL A 100 5.76 -12.21 2.19
N PRO A 101 4.60 -12.88 2.14
CA PRO A 101 4.16 -13.58 0.93
C PRO A 101 3.93 -12.63 -0.25
N LEU A 102 3.48 -11.40 0.01
CA LEU A 102 3.26 -10.39 -1.01
C LEU A 102 4.57 -9.91 -1.64
N LEU A 103 5.59 -9.73 -0.81
CA LEU A 103 6.94 -9.40 -1.27
C LEU A 103 7.57 -10.56 -2.06
N GLY A 104 7.34 -11.81 -1.65
CA GLY A 104 7.77 -12.99 -2.42
C GLY A 104 7.20 -12.99 -3.83
N ALA A 105 5.90 -12.69 -3.99
CA ALA A 105 5.27 -12.54 -5.30
C ALA A 105 5.88 -11.36 -6.10
N ALA A 106 6.12 -10.23 -5.45
CA ALA A 106 6.74 -9.07 -6.08
C ALA A 106 8.16 -9.36 -6.57
N VAL A 107 8.95 -10.10 -5.78
CA VAL A 107 10.31 -10.55 -6.16
C VAL A 107 10.27 -11.44 -7.40
N THR A 108 9.33 -12.40 -7.45
CA THR A 108 9.15 -13.27 -8.62
C THR A 108 8.88 -12.45 -9.89
N LEU A 109 8.03 -11.43 -9.80
CA LEU A 109 7.77 -10.53 -10.92
C LEU A 109 8.98 -9.64 -11.24
N ALA A 110 9.71 -9.18 -10.22
CA ALA A 110 10.92 -8.38 -10.42
C ALA A 110 11.98 -9.13 -11.22
N VAL A 111 12.15 -10.45 -10.95
CA VAL A 111 12.99 -11.32 -11.75
C VAL A 111 12.50 -11.43 -13.20
N ALA A 112 11.21 -11.73 -13.38
CA ALA A 112 10.62 -11.95 -14.69
C ALA A 112 10.71 -10.72 -15.60
N TYR A 113 10.57 -9.53 -15.02
CA TYR A 113 10.61 -8.25 -15.75
C TYR A 113 11.96 -7.55 -15.70
N GLN A 114 12.93 -8.12 -15.00
CA GLN A 114 14.22 -7.46 -14.72
C GLN A 114 14.03 -6.05 -14.12
N ALA A 115 13.06 -5.91 -13.21
CA ALA A 115 12.77 -4.64 -12.59
C ALA A 115 13.88 -4.21 -11.62
N SER A 116 14.17 -2.91 -11.58
CA SER A 116 15.23 -2.33 -10.75
C SER A 116 14.73 -1.92 -9.35
N ALA A 117 13.42 -1.97 -9.11
CA ALA A 117 12.87 -1.61 -7.80
C ALA A 117 11.53 -2.34 -7.53
N ILE A 118 11.28 -2.57 -6.24
CA ILE A 118 10.00 -3.02 -5.71
C ILE A 118 9.49 -1.96 -4.74
N TYR A 119 8.26 -1.50 -4.93
CA TYR A 119 7.64 -0.48 -4.10
C TYR A 119 6.47 -1.04 -3.31
N THR A 120 6.37 -0.68 -2.04
CA THR A 120 5.18 -0.92 -1.21
C THR A 120 4.82 0.32 -0.39
N GLY A 121 3.52 0.54 -0.22
CA GLY A 121 2.98 1.65 0.55
C GLY A 121 2.84 1.35 2.04
N LEU A 122 3.72 0.50 2.61
CA LEU A 122 3.75 0.28 4.05
C LEU A 122 4.07 1.59 4.77
N ARG A 123 3.34 1.83 5.86
CA ARG A 123 3.51 2.97 6.73
C ARG A 123 3.46 2.51 8.18
N VAL A 124 4.43 2.87 8.96
CA VAL A 124 4.49 2.57 10.40
C VAL A 124 4.31 3.82 11.25
N GLY A 125 4.49 5.01 10.67
CA GLY A 125 4.43 6.29 11.37
C GLY A 125 5.73 6.64 12.09
N THR A 126 5.64 7.50 13.10
CA THR A 126 6.80 8.11 13.79
C THR A 126 7.14 7.46 15.13
N GLY A 127 6.47 6.36 15.49
CA GLY A 127 6.84 5.57 16.68
C GLY A 127 8.26 5.01 16.55
N VAL A 128 9.13 5.25 17.53
CA VAL A 128 10.57 4.92 17.43
C VAL A 128 10.79 3.42 17.25
N ASP A 129 10.10 2.60 18.02
CA ASP A 129 10.26 1.15 17.99
C ASP A 129 9.71 0.55 16.68
N GLU A 130 8.53 0.99 16.25
CA GLU A 130 7.91 0.54 15.01
C GLU A 130 8.71 1.01 13.79
N LEU A 131 9.23 2.23 13.82
CA LEU A 131 10.06 2.73 12.73
C LEU A 131 11.37 1.96 12.62
N SER A 132 12.05 1.72 13.75
CA SER A 132 13.28 0.91 13.81
C SER A 132 13.03 -0.49 13.25
N GLN A 133 11.96 -1.15 13.66
CA GLN A 133 11.57 -2.48 13.17
C GLN A 133 11.25 -2.47 11.67
N GLY A 134 10.56 -1.44 11.18
CA GLY A 134 10.25 -1.29 9.75
C GLY A 134 11.49 -1.05 8.90
N MET A 135 12.45 -0.26 9.40
CA MET A 135 13.73 -0.01 8.73
C MET A 135 14.59 -1.28 8.69
N GLU A 136 14.71 -2.00 9.81
CA GLU A 136 15.43 -3.27 9.89
C GLU A 136 14.83 -4.31 8.93
N PHE A 137 13.50 -4.44 8.90
CA PHE A 137 12.81 -5.31 7.95
C PHE A 137 13.16 -4.95 6.49
N THR A 138 13.17 -3.67 6.14
CA THR A 138 13.52 -3.21 4.80
C THR A 138 14.97 -3.54 4.44
N GLN A 139 15.90 -3.35 5.40
CA GLN A 139 17.31 -3.67 5.23
C GLN A 139 17.52 -5.17 4.99
N ILE A 140 16.93 -6.02 5.84
CA ILE A 140 17.02 -7.49 5.71
C ILE A 140 16.50 -7.95 4.33
N TRP A 141 15.38 -7.38 3.87
CA TRP A 141 14.87 -7.69 2.54
C TRP A 141 15.84 -7.26 1.43
N ASN A 142 16.45 -6.10 1.53
CA ASN A 142 17.42 -5.63 0.53
C ASN A 142 18.67 -6.51 0.50
N GLU A 143 19.18 -6.94 1.65
CA GLU A 143 20.28 -7.92 1.72
C GLU A 143 19.90 -9.27 1.09
N MET A 144 18.69 -9.76 1.39
CA MET A 144 18.18 -11.00 0.79
C MET A 144 18.02 -10.88 -0.73
N LEU A 145 17.55 -9.74 -1.25
CA LEU A 145 17.40 -9.51 -2.69
C LEU A 145 18.74 -9.58 -3.41
N GLN A 146 19.79 -9.02 -2.84
CA GLN A 146 21.14 -9.09 -3.42
C GLN A 146 21.63 -10.52 -3.56
N LEU A 147 21.37 -11.36 -2.55
CA LEU A 147 21.74 -12.77 -2.57
C LEU A 147 20.94 -13.61 -3.58
N THR A 148 19.63 -13.38 -3.63
CA THR A 148 18.70 -14.21 -4.40
C THR A 148 18.62 -13.83 -5.87
N LEU A 149 18.73 -12.54 -6.18
CA LEU A 149 18.61 -12.06 -7.55
C LEU A 149 19.96 -11.96 -8.27
N GLY A 150 21.07 -11.98 -7.55
CA GLY A 150 22.40 -11.77 -8.11
C GLY A 150 22.54 -10.40 -8.82
N ARG A 151 21.66 -9.46 -8.51
CA ARG A 151 21.61 -8.12 -9.09
C ARG A 151 21.68 -7.10 -7.95
N PRO A 152 22.78 -6.36 -7.84
CA PRO A 152 22.96 -5.38 -6.76
C PRO A 152 22.01 -4.17 -6.86
N ASP A 153 21.35 -4.00 -8.03
CA ASP A 153 20.59 -2.78 -8.33
C ASP A 153 19.09 -2.91 -8.05
N THR A 154 18.60 -4.09 -7.59
CA THR A 154 17.18 -4.26 -7.28
C THR A 154 16.95 -3.97 -5.80
N GLU A 155 16.14 -2.97 -5.50
CA GLU A 155 15.86 -2.50 -4.14
C GLU A 155 14.37 -2.57 -3.80
N LEU A 156 14.08 -2.94 -2.54
CA LEU A 156 12.79 -2.73 -1.91
C LEU A 156 12.73 -1.32 -1.34
N LEU A 157 11.73 -0.57 -1.74
CA LEU A 157 11.53 0.81 -1.34
C LEU A 157 10.16 0.99 -0.65
N MET A 158 10.18 1.60 0.53
CA MET A 158 9.01 1.91 1.34
C MET A 158 8.94 3.42 1.60
N PRO A 159 8.60 4.23 0.58
CA PRO A 159 8.73 5.69 0.65
C PRO A 159 7.82 6.37 1.67
N LEU A 160 6.83 5.66 2.20
CA LEU A 160 5.87 6.20 3.16
C LEU A 160 6.11 5.69 4.58
N LEU A 161 7.20 4.95 4.81
CA LEU A 161 7.40 4.17 6.05
C LEU A 161 7.23 5.01 7.31
N GLU A 162 7.85 6.18 7.36
CA GLU A 162 7.87 7.09 8.51
C GLU A 162 6.79 8.18 8.49
N LEU A 163 5.99 8.25 7.40
CA LEU A 163 5.06 9.37 7.23
C LEU A 163 3.78 9.18 8.05
N GLU A 164 3.32 10.25 8.66
CA GLU A 164 1.98 10.34 9.23
C GLU A 164 0.89 10.38 8.13
N PRO A 165 -0.36 9.96 8.43
CA PRO A 165 -1.42 9.93 7.44
C PRO A 165 -1.62 11.24 6.67
N TRP A 166 -1.52 12.37 7.34
CA TRP A 166 -1.66 13.69 6.74
C TRP A 166 -0.51 14.05 5.80
N GLN A 167 0.72 13.61 6.12
CA GLN A 167 1.88 13.80 5.25
C GLN A 167 1.75 12.99 3.96
N VAL A 168 1.17 11.77 4.05
CA VAL A 168 0.87 10.97 2.85
C VAL A 168 -0.15 11.68 1.96
N VAL A 169 -1.16 12.32 2.53
CA VAL A 169 -2.14 13.13 1.77
C VAL A 169 -1.43 14.30 1.09
N ASP A 170 -0.65 15.08 1.84
CA ASP A 170 0.06 16.24 1.29
C ASP A 170 1.02 15.83 0.18
N LEU A 171 1.83 14.81 0.40
CA LEU A 171 2.70 14.23 -0.62
C LEU A 171 1.90 13.75 -1.85
N GLY A 172 0.74 13.13 -1.63
CA GLY A 172 -0.16 12.71 -2.71
C GLY A 172 -0.58 13.85 -3.64
N PHE A 173 -0.86 15.03 -3.09
CA PHE A 173 -1.12 16.22 -3.89
C PHE A 173 0.13 16.72 -4.63
N GLN A 174 1.30 16.69 -3.98
CA GLN A 174 2.56 17.12 -4.60
C GLN A 174 2.96 16.24 -5.79
N VAL A 175 2.73 14.91 -5.70
CA VAL A 175 3.07 13.96 -6.77
C VAL A 175 1.91 13.71 -7.74
N ASN A 176 0.80 14.44 -7.64
CA ASN A 176 -0.41 14.29 -8.44
C ASN A 176 -0.97 12.85 -8.42
N ALA A 177 -0.97 12.23 -7.23
CA ALA A 177 -1.58 10.90 -7.07
C ALA A 177 -3.11 10.98 -7.22
N PRO A 178 -3.76 9.97 -7.83
CA PRO A 178 -5.21 9.97 -8.06
C PRO A 178 -5.99 9.64 -6.78
N LEU A 179 -6.01 10.58 -5.82
CA LEU A 179 -6.59 10.37 -4.50
C LEU A 179 -8.10 10.14 -4.54
N GLU A 180 -8.78 10.62 -5.59
CA GLU A 180 -10.19 10.36 -5.88
C GLU A 180 -10.46 8.91 -6.31
N ARG A 181 -9.43 8.16 -6.68
CA ARG A 181 -9.50 6.76 -7.14
C ARG A 181 -8.98 5.79 -6.09
N THR A 182 -9.19 6.10 -4.82
CA THR A 182 -8.67 5.29 -3.70
C THR A 182 -9.78 4.85 -2.77
N TRP A 183 -9.62 3.70 -2.13
CA TRP A 183 -10.58 3.19 -1.16
C TRP A 183 -9.92 2.98 0.20
N SER A 184 -10.55 3.49 1.27
CA SER A 184 -10.03 3.42 2.64
C SER A 184 -10.97 2.73 3.62
N CYS A 185 -12.25 2.54 3.25
CA CYS A 185 -13.21 1.86 4.11
C CYS A 185 -12.88 0.37 4.26
N ILE A 186 -13.22 -0.20 5.40
CA ILE A 186 -13.18 -1.66 5.61
C ILE A 186 -14.37 -2.37 4.97
N ASP A 187 -15.46 -1.65 4.74
CA ASP A 187 -16.59 -2.17 3.96
C ASP A 187 -16.22 -2.12 2.48
N GLU A 188 -16.18 -3.28 1.87
CA GLU A 188 -15.76 -3.46 0.49
C GLU A 188 -16.96 -3.60 -0.49
N HIS A 189 -18.20 -3.57 0.02
CA HIS A 189 -19.39 -3.85 -0.80
C HIS A 189 -20.30 -2.64 -1.04
N GLY A 190 -20.28 -1.68 -0.12
CA GLY A 190 -21.17 -0.52 -0.15
C GLY A 190 -20.48 0.81 -0.40
N ASP A 191 -21.13 1.87 0.05
CA ASP A 191 -20.52 3.18 0.18
C ASP A 191 -19.64 3.24 1.43
N ALA A 192 -18.73 4.21 1.48
CA ALA A 192 -17.85 4.36 2.64
C ALA A 192 -18.68 4.61 3.91
N CYS A 193 -18.53 3.76 4.92
CA CYS A 193 -19.36 3.79 6.14
C CYS A 193 -19.15 5.03 7.01
N GLY A 194 -18.07 5.81 6.80
CA GLY A 194 -17.75 7.04 7.55
C GLY A 194 -17.29 6.82 9.00
N SER A 195 -17.48 5.63 9.57
CA SER A 195 -17.28 5.35 11.00
C SER A 195 -16.12 4.42 11.33
N CYS A 196 -15.66 3.60 10.38
CA CYS A 196 -14.57 2.67 10.62
C CYS A 196 -13.22 3.39 10.75
N ARG A 197 -12.21 2.67 11.25
CA ARG A 197 -10.85 3.20 11.40
C ARG A 197 -10.32 3.79 10.08
N GLY A 198 -10.48 3.10 8.97
CA GLY A 198 -10.01 3.57 7.65
C GLY A 198 -10.66 4.89 7.23
N CYS A 199 -11.98 5.03 7.42
CA CYS A 199 -12.71 6.25 7.12
C CYS A 199 -12.27 7.42 8.02
N ARG A 200 -12.16 7.18 9.33
CA ARG A 200 -11.74 8.22 10.31
C ARG A 200 -10.30 8.66 10.07
N THR A 201 -9.39 7.71 9.81
CA THR A 201 -7.99 8.02 9.49
C THR A 201 -7.91 8.87 8.24
N ARG A 202 -8.67 8.53 7.19
CA ARG A 202 -8.73 9.32 5.95
C ARG A 202 -9.24 10.74 6.22
N GLU A 203 -10.36 10.86 6.91
CA GLU A 203 -10.97 12.17 7.25
C GLU A 203 -10.01 13.04 8.03
N SER A 204 -9.40 12.48 9.10
CA SER A 204 -8.42 13.20 9.93
C SER A 204 -7.19 13.60 9.10
N ALA A 205 -6.71 12.74 8.22
CA ALA A 205 -5.54 13.02 7.39
C ALA A 205 -5.78 14.20 6.43
N PHE A 206 -6.92 14.21 5.74
CA PHE A 206 -7.26 15.33 4.85
C PHE A 206 -7.48 16.64 5.62
N MET A 207 -8.12 16.56 6.79
CA MET A 207 -8.32 17.71 7.67
C MET A 207 -6.98 18.30 8.15
N GLN A 208 -6.07 17.44 8.63
CA GLN A 208 -4.74 17.88 9.12
C GLN A 208 -3.85 18.40 7.99
N ALA A 209 -3.96 17.86 6.79
CA ALA A 209 -3.27 18.36 5.61
C ALA A 209 -3.88 19.66 5.06
N ALA A 210 -4.98 20.16 5.66
CA ALA A 210 -5.76 21.30 5.15
C ALA A 210 -6.17 21.13 3.66
N LYS A 211 -6.52 19.91 3.26
CA LYS A 211 -6.97 19.56 1.91
C LYS A 211 -8.41 19.06 1.93
N LEU A 212 -9.12 19.27 0.83
CA LEU A 212 -10.44 18.67 0.62
C LEU A 212 -10.29 17.22 0.15
N ASP A 213 -11.05 16.32 0.77
CA ASP A 213 -11.09 14.93 0.32
C ASP A 213 -11.91 14.83 -0.97
N PRO A 214 -11.31 14.42 -2.10
CA PRO A 214 -11.99 14.38 -3.39
C PRO A 214 -13.10 13.31 -3.47
N LEU A 215 -13.15 12.36 -2.51
CA LEU A 215 -14.25 11.39 -2.41
C LEU A 215 -15.47 11.93 -1.66
N LYS A 216 -15.34 12.99 -0.88
CA LYS A 216 -16.49 13.61 -0.21
C LYS A 216 -17.18 14.57 -1.18
N PRO A 217 -18.50 14.41 -1.44
CA PRO A 217 -19.23 15.40 -2.20
C PRO A 217 -19.10 16.75 -1.47
N VAL A 218 -18.75 17.79 -2.22
CA VAL A 218 -18.80 19.16 -1.72
C VAL A 218 -20.24 19.39 -1.23
N ARG A 219 -20.46 19.46 0.09
CA ARG A 219 -21.74 19.88 0.62
C ARG A 219 -21.99 21.29 0.08
N LYS A 220 -22.89 21.41 -0.89
CA LYS A 220 -23.43 22.71 -1.27
C LYS A 220 -24.06 23.28 0.00
N MET A 221 -23.47 24.36 0.55
CA MET A 221 -24.12 25.19 1.56
C MET A 221 -25.36 25.82 0.94
#